data_1a536e3b50b5ed7ddfbf2dc7863c6ab7
#
_entry.id   1a536e3b50b5ed7ddfbf2dc7863c6ab7
#
_cell.length_a   1.000
_cell.length_b   1.000
_cell.length_c   1.000
_cell.angle_alpha   90.00
_cell.angle_beta   90.00
_cell.angle_gamma   90.00
#
_symmetry.space_group_name_H-M   'P 1'
#
loop_
_entity.id
_entity.type
_entity.pdbx_description
1 polymer ?
#
loop_
_entity_poly.entity_id
_entity_poly.type
_entity_poly.pdbx_seq_one_letter_code
_entity_poly.pdbx_strand_id
1 'polypeptide(L)' 'MSTNHLREFRESLMISKTELARKANISSITLTRIEKGKPSRMKTQRKIILALGLKISDKNKVFH' A
#
# COMPACT_ATOMS: atom_id res chain seq x y z
N MET A 1 -8.15 2.89 -14.03
CA MET A 1 -6.77 2.42 -14.05
C MET A 1 -6.07 2.86 -12.77
N SER A 2 -5.31 1.97 -12.16
CA SER A 2 -4.58 2.32 -10.93
C SER A 2 -3.46 3.31 -11.23
N THR A 3 -3.31 4.31 -10.36
CA THR A 3 -2.24 5.30 -10.49
C THR A 3 -1.02 4.94 -9.65
N ASN A 4 -1.03 3.75 -9.03
CA ASN A 4 0.08 3.31 -8.18
C ASN A 4 0.35 1.82 -8.40
N HIS A 5 1.44 1.34 -7.83
CA HIS A 5 1.88 -0.05 -7.97
C HIS A 5 1.68 -0.85 -6.69
N LEU A 6 0.84 -0.37 -5.78
CA LEU A 6 0.65 -1.01 -4.48
C LEU A 6 0.20 -2.47 -4.62
N ARG A 7 -0.80 -2.73 -5.45
CA ARG A 7 -1.30 -4.08 -5.65
C ARG A 7 -0.21 -5.01 -6.17
N GLU A 8 0.60 -4.53 -7.10
CA GLU A 8 1.67 -5.33 -7.68
C GLU A 8 2.69 -5.72 -6.63
N PHE A 9 3.09 -4.77 -5.79
CA PHE A 9 4.02 -5.06 -4.68
C PHE A 9 3.43 -6.04 -3.71
N ARG A 10 2.15 -5.86 -3.35
CA ARG A 10 1.48 -6.77 -2.42
C ARG A 10 1.43 -8.18 -2.99
N GLU A 11 1.05 -8.31 -4.24
CA GLU A 11 0.93 -9.62 -4.89
C GLU A 11 2.30 -10.30 -5.06
N SER A 12 3.33 -9.52 -5.32
CA SER A 12 4.68 -10.07 -5.44
C SER A 12 5.18 -10.66 -4.13
N LEU A 13 4.66 -10.17 -3.00
CA LEU A 13 4.99 -10.71 -1.68
C LEU A 13 4.05 -11.83 -1.26
N MET A 14 3.07 -12.14 -2.09
CA MET A 14 2.08 -13.21 -1.84
C MET A 14 1.30 -12.99 -0.54
N ILE A 15 0.97 -11.74 -0.23
CA ILE A 15 0.17 -11.42 0.97
C ILE A 15 -1.20 -10.90 0.54
N SER A 16 -2.22 -11.22 1.36
CA SER A 16 -3.59 -10.80 1.11
C SER A 16 -3.77 -9.33 1.48
N LYS A 17 -4.87 -8.73 1.00
CA LYS A 17 -5.26 -7.37 1.41
C LYS A 17 -5.41 -7.27 2.92
N THR A 18 -6.09 -8.27 3.51
CA THR A 18 -6.32 -8.29 4.95
C THR A 18 -5.01 -8.32 5.72
N GLU A 19 -4.07 -9.12 5.26
CA GLU A 19 -2.78 -9.23 5.90
C GLU A 19 -2.00 -7.92 5.82
N LEU A 20 -1.95 -7.31 4.64
CA LEU A 20 -1.25 -6.04 4.48
C LEU A 20 -1.90 -4.94 5.29
N ALA A 21 -3.24 -4.87 5.28
CA ALA A 21 -3.97 -3.87 6.06
C ALA A 21 -3.65 -4.00 7.55
N ARG A 22 -3.58 -5.24 8.04
CA ARG A 22 -3.23 -5.49 9.43
C ARG A 22 -1.82 -5.02 9.75
N LYS A 23 -0.86 -5.35 8.89
CA LYS A 23 0.53 -4.94 9.08
C LYS A 23 0.68 -3.43 9.05
N ALA A 24 -0.09 -2.76 8.17
CA ALA A 24 -0.05 -1.32 8.05
C ALA A 24 -0.93 -0.60 9.07
N ASN A 25 -1.69 -1.37 9.86
CA ASN A 25 -2.61 -0.83 10.86
C ASN A 25 -3.64 0.11 10.23
N ILE A 26 -4.22 -0.33 9.11
CA ILE A 26 -5.30 0.39 8.43
C ILE A 26 -6.41 -0.62 8.10
N SER A 27 -7.60 -0.11 7.73
CA SER A 27 -8.69 -0.99 7.35
C SER A 27 -8.46 -1.55 5.95
N SER A 28 -9.00 -2.76 5.69
CA SER A 28 -8.91 -3.36 4.36
C SER A 28 -9.70 -2.55 3.33
N ILE A 29 -10.75 -1.85 3.77
CA ILE A 29 -11.52 -0.96 2.89
C ILE A 29 -10.64 0.19 2.42
N THR A 30 -9.88 0.79 3.33
CA THR A 30 -8.94 1.86 3.00
C THR A 30 -7.89 1.35 2.00
N LEU A 31 -7.34 0.17 2.25
CA LEU A 31 -6.35 -0.40 1.35
C LEU A 31 -6.93 -0.66 -0.03
N THR A 32 -8.15 -1.19 -0.10
CA THR A 32 -8.82 -1.44 -1.38
C THR A 32 -8.98 -0.16 -2.19
N ARG A 33 -9.38 0.93 -1.53
CA ARG A 33 -9.52 2.23 -2.20
C ARG A 33 -8.20 2.72 -2.74
N ILE A 34 -7.13 2.59 -1.98
CA ILE A 34 -5.81 3.03 -2.40
C ILE A 34 -5.33 2.21 -3.60
N GLU A 35 -5.55 0.91 -3.59
CA GLU A 35 -5.17 0.05 -4.71
C GLU A 35 -5.94 0.41 -5.99
N LYS A 36 -7.11 1.00 -5.86
CA LYS A 36 -7.90 1.47 -7.01
C LYS A 36 -7.46 2.84 -7.50
N GLY A 37 -6.44 3.44 -6.88
CA GLY A 37 -5.92 4.73 -7.29
C GLY A 37 -6.53 5.92 -6.56
N LYS A 38 -7.32 5.69 -5.51
CA LYS A 38 -7.88 6.80 -4.74
C LYS A 38 -6.77 7.49 -3.94
N PRO A 39 -6.89 8.82 -3.71
CA PRO A 39 -5.89 9.55 -2.95
C PRO A 39 -5.75 9.00 -1.54
N SER A 40 -4.54 9.08 -1.01
CA SER A 40 -4.25 8.68 0.36
C SER A 40 -3.34 9.70 1.02
N ARG A 41 -3.44 9.79 2.35
CA ARG A 41 -2.62 10.72 3.12
C ARG A 41 -1.20 10.18 3.21
N MET A 42 -0.24 11.10 3.36
CA MET A 42 1.17 10.72 3.50
C MET A 42 1.38 9.75 4.65
N LYS A 43 0.68 9.97 5.77
CA LYS A 43 0.79 9.11 6.94
C LYS A 43 0.36 7.67 6.61
N THR A 44 -0.72 7.53 5.85
CA THR A 44 -1.20 6.21 5.42
C THR A 44 -0.23 5.56 4.46
N GLN A 45 0.29 6.33 3.50
CA GLN A 45 1.27 5.82 2.55
C GLN A 45 2.53 5.32 3.27
N ARG A 46 2.98 6.06 4.27
CA ARG A 46 4.15 5.68 5.06
C ARG A 46 3.92 4.34 5.76
N LYS A 47 2.74 4.16 6.36
CA LYS A 47 2.41 2.90 7.03
C LYS A 47 2.45 1.73 6.07
N ILE A 48 1.91 1.92 4.86
CA ILE A 48 1.87 0.87 3.84
C ILE A 48 3.28 0.53 3.37
N ILE A 49 4.12 1.52 3.11
CA ILE A 49 5.48 1.31 2.65
C ILE A 49 6.29 0.50 3.66
N LEU A 50 6.18 0.85 4.93
CA LEU A 50 6.86 0.10 5.98
C LEU A 50 6.31 -1.30 6.13
N ALA A 51 5.00 -1.48 5.97
CA ALA A 51 4.37 -2.79 6.04
C ALA A 51 4.82 -3.71 4.90
N LEU A 52 5.18 -3.13 3.75
CA LEU A 52 5.72 -3.88 2.61
C LEU A 52 7.20 -4.25 2.79
N GLY A 53 7.81 -3.78 3.87
CA GLY A 53 9.24 -4.02 4.11
C GLY A 53 10.15 -3.11 3.30
N LEU A 54 9.61 -2.03 2.76
CA LEU A 54 10.37 -1.07 1.97
C LEU A 54 10.84 0.09 2.84
N LYS A 55 11.77 0.86 2.30
CA LYS A 55 12.22 2.09 2.94
C LYS A 55 11.32 3.25 2.52
N ILE A 56 11.25 4.29 3.34
CA ILE A 56 10.46 5.48 2.99
C ILE A 56 10.94 6.08 1.67
N SER A 57 12.25 6.01 1.39
CA SER A 57 12.81 6.50 0.13
C SER A 57 12.29 5.72 -1.09
N ASP A 58 11.70 4.54 -0.89
CA ASP A 58 11.12 3.73 -1.96
C ASP A 58 9.68 4.11 -2.28
N LYS A 59 9.17 5.16 -1.66
CA LYS A 59 7.77 5.61 -1.83
C LYS A 59 7.39 5.74 -3.29
N ASN A 60 8.27 6.30 -4.12
CA ASN A 60 7.95 6.53 -5.53
C ASN A 60 7.85 5.25 -6.35
N LYS A 61 8.33 4.12 -5.81
CA LYS A 61 8.18 2.82 -6.47
C LYS A 61 6.75 2.30 -6.33
N VAL A 62 6.07 2.69 -5.27
CA VAL A 62 4.71 2.25 -4.96
C VAL A 62 3.70 3.33 -5.32
N PHE A 63 3.94 4.54 -4.91
CA PHE A 63 3.06 5.69 -5.14
C PHE A 63 3.73 6.70 -6.05
N HIS A 64 3.00 7.14 -7.05
CA HIS A 64 3.49 8.16 -7.98
C HIS A 64 2.90 9.51 -7.63
#